data_5b425666881935ded5ad2bb279a5a428
#
_entry.id   5b425666881935ded5ad2bb279a5a428
#
_cell.length_a   1.000
_cell.length_b   1.000
_cell.length_c   1.000
_cell.angle_alpha   90.00
_cell.angle_beta   90.00
_cell.angle_gamma   90.00
#
_symmetry.space_group_name_H-M   'P 1'
#
loop_
_entity.id
_entity.type
_entity.pdbx_description
1 polymer ?
#
loop_
_entity_poly.entity_id
_entity_poly.type
_entity_poly.pdbx_seq_one_letter_code
_entity_poly.pdbx_strand_id
1 'polypeptide(L)'
;MDLSRPFGASVNDGISREDYTLNFCSVDDAIVICLTLGPGCLMANTDLKGAFRLIPVAKQDWNLLGYQCDDKFYCDMVLPFGCRSSPSLVDDLLKILEWLIKTSGGMPDILHHIDDF
;
A
#
# COMPACT_ATOMS: atom_id res chain seq x y z
N MET A 1 -16.88 6.44 0.12
CA MET A 1 -16.52 7.45 1.14
C MET A 1 -15.43 8.34 0.57
N ASP A 2 -15.53 9.68 0.71
CA ASP A 2 -14.49 10.61 0.27
C ASP A 2 -13.80 11.21 1.52
N LEU A 3 -12.60 10.71 1.83
CA LEU A 3 -11.83 11.11 3.01
C LEU A 3 -11.13 12.47 2.84
N SER A 4 -11.30 13.12 1.69
CA SER A 4 -10.80 14.48 1.41
C SER A 4 -11.89 15.55 1.49
N ARG A 5 -13.10 15.22 1.97
CA ARG A 5 -14.23 16.14 2.12
C ARG A 5 -14.77 16.12 3.56
N PRO A 6 -15.30 17.28 4.05
CA PRO A 6 -15.19 18.61 3.46
C PRO A 6 -13.76 19.13 3.53
N PHE A 7 -13.36 20.00 2.61
CA PHE A 7 -12.01 20.61 2.61
C PHE A 7 -11.76 21.41 3.90
N GLY A 8 -10.58 21.22 4.50
CA GLY A 8 -10.15 21.90 5.73
C GLY A 8 -10.65 21.24 7.02
N ALA A 9 -11.48 20.16 6.93
CA ALA A 9 -11.99 19.41 8.09
C ALA A 9 -12.16 17.93 7.77
N SER A 10 -11.49 17.44 6.75
CA SER A 10 -11.52 16.03 6.34
C SER A 10 -10.50 15.19 7.12
N VAL A 11 -10.67 13.87 7.10
CA VAL A 11 -9.68 12.94 7.68
C VAL A 11 -8.29 13.18 7.07
N ASN A 12 -8.20 13.37 5.77
CA ASN A 12 -6.93 13.62 5.08
C ASN A 12 -6.30 14.96 5.40
N ASP A 13 -7.05 15.95 5.85
CA ASP A 13 -6.49 17.26 6.26
C ASP A 13 -5.72 17.14 7.58
N GLY A 14 -6.09 16.18 8.44
CA GLY A 14 -5.38 15.87 9.67
C GLY A 14 -4.13 15.00 9.49
N ILE A 15 -3.84 14.53 8.26
CA ILE A 15 -2.70 13.65 7.96
C ILE A 15 -1.64 14.45 7.19
N SER A 16 -0.42 14.54 7.75
CA SER A 16 0.71 15.20 7.11
C SER A 16 1.05 14.55 5.76
N ARG A 17 1.30 15.38 4.75
CA ARG A 17 1.76 14.87 3.44
C ARG A 17 3.21 14.41 3.49
N GLU A 18 4.03 15.08 4.28
CA GLU A 18 5.47 14.84 4.36
C GLU A 18 5.77 13.50 5.01
N ASP A 19 4.97 13.11 6.03
CA ASP A 19 5.16 11.87 6.77
C ASP A 19 4.78 10.60 5.96
N TYR A 20 4.00 10.76 4.90
CA TYR A 20 3.45 9.66 4.10
C TYR A 20 3.79 9.78 2.61
N THR A 21 4.96 10.35 2.31
CA THR A 21 5.51 10.37 0.96
C THR A 21 6.14 9.02 0.62
N LEU A 22 5.80 8.47 -0.55
CA LEU A 22 6.28 7.18 -1.04
C LEU A 22 7.26 7.37 -2.19
N ASN A 23 8.28 6.53 -2.19
CA ASN A 23 9.17 6.35 -3.32
C ASN A 23 8.99 4.92 -3.84
N PHE A 24 8.34 4.78 -4.97
CA PHE A 24 8.12 3.48 -5.60
C PHE A 24 9.30 3.08 -6.46
N CYS A 25 9.50 1.78 -6.64
CA CYS A 25 10.40 1.28 -7.67
C CYS A 25 9.89 1.69 -9.06
N SER A 26 10.80 1.86 -9.96
CA SER A 26 10.52 2.26 -11.35
C SER A 26 10.73 1.08 -12.31
N VAL A 27 10.24 1.24 -13.53
CA VAL A 27 10.55 0.31 -14.63
C VAL A 27 12.05 0.27 -14.91
N ASP A 28 12.74 1.40 -14.72
CA ASP A 28 14.19 1.47 -14.92
C ASP A 28 14.96 0.59 -13.92
N ASP A 29 14.48 0.49 -12.66
CA ASP A 29 15.06 -0.41 -11.67
C ASP A 29 14.92 -1.89 -12.11
N ALA A 30 13.77 -2.28 -12.63
CA ALA A 30 13.56 -3.60 -13.19
C ALA A 30 14.45 -3.87 -14.42
N ILE A 31 14.61 -2.87 -15.30
CA ILE A 31 15.51 -2.97 -16.46
C ILE A 31 16.96 -3.20 -16.02
N VAL A 32 17.43 -2.48 -15.00
CA VAL A 32 18.80 -2.64 -14.46
C VAL A 32 19.00 -4.07 -13.96
N ILE A 33 18.04 -4.65 -13.25
CA ILE A 33 18.09 -6.05 -12.79
C ILE A 33 18.18 -7.00 -13.99
N CYS A 34 17.31 -6.83 -14.98
CA CYS A 34 17.31 -7.69 -16.17
C CYS A 34 18.62 -7.62 -16.94
N LEU A 35 19.21 -6.44 -17.09
CA LEU A 35 20.51 -6.27 -17.73
C LEU A 35 21.65 -6.92 -16.94
N THR A 36 21.57 -6.90 -15.61
CA THR A 36 22.55 -7.51 -14.73
C THR A 36 22.48 -9.03 -14.80
N LEU A 37 21.26 -9.60 -14.83
CA LEU A 37 21.06 -11.04 -14.95
C LEU A 37 21.36 -11.58 -16.34
N GLY A 38 21.29 -10.74 -17.37
CA GLY A 38 21.67 -11.06 -18.73
C GLY A 38 20.58 -11.73 -19.57
N PRO A 39 20.91 -12.11 -20.84
CA PRO A 39 19.96 -12.67 -21.78
C PRO A 39 19.37 -14.00 -21.28
N GLY A 40 18.04 -14.11 -21.37
CA GLY A 40 17.31 -15.32 -20.97
C GLY A 40 16.87 -15.29 -19.50
N CYS A 41 17.07 -14.19 -18.76
CA CYS A 41 16.49 -14.05 -17.44
C CYS A 41 14.95 -14.18 -17.48
N LEU A 42 14.41 -14.83 -16.47
CA LEU A 42 12.96 -14.99 -16.32
C LEU A 42 12.42 -13.90 -15.40
N MET A 43 11.29 -13.35 -15.77
CA MET A 43 10.52 -12.44 -14.92
C MET A 43 9.19 -13.09 -14.54
N ALA A 44 8.77 -12.84 -13.31
CA ALA A 44 7.43 -13.17 -12.83
C ALA A 44 6.85 -11.94 -12.14
N ASN A 45 5.53 -11.81 -12.19
CA ASN A 45 4.79 -10.81 -11.43
C ASN A 45 3.73 -11.54 -10.59
N THR A 46 3.49 -11.04 -9.38
CA THR A 46 2.42 -11.53 -8.52
C THR A 46 1.76 -10.35 -7.81
N ASP A 47 0.44 -10.41 -7.67
CA ASP A 47 -0.39 -9.40 -7.05
C ASP A 47 -0.81 -9.84 -5.63
N LEU A 48 -0.76 -8.93 -4.68
CA LEU A 48 -1.27 -9.17 -3.33
C LEU A 48 -2.74 -8.79 -3.26
N LYS A 49 -3.61 -9.76 -3.39
CA LYS A 49 -5.05 -9.55 -3.41
C LYS A 49 -5.55 -8.76 -2.21
N GLY A 50 -5.99 -7.53 -2.48
CA GLY A 50 -6.62 -6.67 -1.48
C GLY A 50 -5.67 -6.20 -0.38
N ALA A 51 -4.42 -5.84 -0.72
CA ALA A 51 -3.36 -5.44 0.21
C ALA A 51 -3.84 -4.45 1.30
N PHE A 52 -4.59 -3.42 0.93
CA PHE A 52 -5.17 -2.46 1.87
C PHE A 52 -6.13 -3.10 2.88
N ARG A 53 -6.85 -4.12 2.46
CA ARG A 53 -7.85 -4.80 3.30
C ARG A 53 -7.24 -5.81 4.29
N LEU A 54 -5.94 -6.06 4.21
CA LEU A 54 -5.20 -6.92 5.13
C LEU A 54 -4.80 -6.22 6.43
N ILE A 55 -4.74 -4.89 6.42
CA ILE A 55 -4.30 -4.10 7.57
C ILE A 55 -5.51 -3.58 8.35
N PRO A 56 -5.70 -4.02 9.60
CA PRO A 56 -6.81 -3.56 10.43
C PRO A 56 -6.58 -2.13 10.93
N VAL A 57 -7.63 -1.35 11.04
CA VAL A 57 -7.64 -0.06 11.72
C VAL A 57 -7.97 -0.26 13.19
N ALA A 58 -7.29 0.48 14.06
CA ALA A 58 -7.55 0.43 15.49
C ALA A 58 -9.02 0.78 15.80
N LYS A 59 -9.64 0.02 16.69
CA LYS A 59 -11.07 0.13 16.99
C LYS A 59 -11.50 1.53 17.43
N GLN A 60 -10.61 2.24 18.10
CA GLN A 60 -10.83 3.62 18.56
C GLN A 60 -10.99 4.62 17.41
N ASP A 61 -10.48 4.30 16.21
CA ASP A 61 -10.45 5.17 15.04
C ASP A 61 -11.56 4.84 14.03
N TRP A 62 -12.37 3.80 14.28
CA TRP A 62 -13.44 3.38 13.36
C TRP A 62 -14.46 4.48 13.09
N ASN A 63 -14.73 5.33 14.08
CA ASN A 63 -15.65 6.46 13.95
C ASN A 63 -15.20 7.50 12.92
N LEU A 64 -13.88 7.60 12.64
CA LEU A 64 -13.33 8.48 11.60
C LEU A 64 -13.62 7.95 10.19
N LEU A 65 -13.89 6.65 10.08
CA LEU A 65 -14.10 5.93 8.82
C LEU A 65 -15.58 5.55 8.62
N GLY A 66 -16.47 6.28 9.28
CA GLY A 66 -17.90 6.09 9.17
C GLY A 66 -18.46 6.61 7.84
N TYR A 67 -19.42 5.90 7.28
CA TYR A 67 -20.18 6.32 6.10
C TYR A 67 -21.62 5.82 6.16
N GLN A 68 -22.50 6.50 5.43
CA GLN A 68 -23.92 6.11 5.31
C GLN A 68 -24.16 5.54 3.92
N CYS A 69 -24.89 4.42 3.89
CA CYS A 69 -25.39 3.82 2.66
C CYS A 69 -26.78 3.22 2.94
N ASP A 70 -27.76 3.53 2.09
CA ASP A 70 -29.14 3.04 2.22
C ASP A 70 -29.73 3.22 3.63
N ASP A 71 -29.62 4.43 4.17
CA ASP A 71 -30.08 4.83 5.52
C ASP A 71 -29.44 4.04 6.68
N LYS A 72 -28.40 3.27 6.42
CA LYS A 72 -27.60 2.56 7.42
C LYS A 72 -26.22 3.19 7.57
N PHE A 73 -25.69 3.12 8.79
CA PHE A 73 -24.34 3.57 9.08
C PHE A 73 -23.38 2.38 9.11
N TYR A 74 -22.24 2.56 8.48
CA TYR A 74 -21.15 1.59 8.40
C TYR A 74 -19.86 2.27 8.80
N CYS A 75 -18.87 1.48 9.17
CA CYS A 75 -17.48 1.94 9.34
C CYS A 75 -16.52 0.94 8.69
N ASP A 76 -15.45 1.44 8.09
CA ASP A 76 -14.36 0.60 7.66
C ASP A 76 -13.54 0.15 8.87
N MET A 77 -13.28 -1.16 8.97
CA MET A 77 -12.46 -1.76 10.04
C MET A 77 -11.04 -2.07 9.57
N VAL A 78 -10.75 -1.82 8.31
CA VAL A 78 -9.46 -2.03 7.66
C VAL A 78 -9.08 -0.79 6.86
N LEU A 79 -7.83 -0.70 6.40
CA LEU A 79 -7.36 0.50 5.69
C LEU A 79 -8.27 0.84 4.51
N PRO A 80 -8.85 2.05 4.49
CA PRO A 80 -9.71 2.48 3.41
C PRO A 80 -8.90 2.98 2.21
N PHE A 81 -9.45 2.82 1.03
CA PHE A 81 -8.99 3.54 -0.15
C PHE A 81 -9.23 5.04 0.01
N GLY A 82 -8.28 5.85 -0.47
CA GLY A 82 -8.39 7.31 -0.43
C GLY A 82 -7.92 7.96 0.88
N CYS A 83 -7.53 7.19 1.89
CA CYS A 83 -6.84 7.73 3.06
C CYS A 83 -5.37 7.97 2.71
N ARG A 84 -4.86 9.16 3.06
CA ARG A 84 -3.51 9.60 2.70
C ARG A 84 -2.41 8.70 3.26
N SER A 85 -2.58 8.16 4.46
CA SER A 85 -1.61 7.28 5.10
C SER A 85 -1.68 5.82 4.61
N SER A 86 -2.81 5.39 4.03
CA SER A 86 -3.01 3.98 3.69
C SER A 86 -1.95 3.41 2.75
N PRO A 87 -1.54 4.10 1.66
CA PRO A 87 -0.50 3.57 0.79
C PRO A 87 0.85 3.34 1.49
N SER A 88 1.25 4.26 2.39
CA SER A 88 2.51 4.12 3.14
C SER A 88 2.48 2.94 4.10
N LEU A 89 1.37 2.72 4.79
CA LEU A 89 1.23 1.58 5.69
C LEU A 89 1.24 0.23 4.95
N VAL A 90 0.67 0.20 3.75
CA VAL A 90 0.76 -0.98 2.87
C VAL A 90 2.18 -1.19 2.40
N ASP A 91 2.87 -0.15 1.95
CA ASP A 91 4.25 -0.19 1.48
C ASP A 91 5.20 -0.72 2.58
N ASP A 92 5.01 -0.31 3.84
CA ASP A 92 5.79 -0.83 4.96
C ASP A 92 5.57 -2.34 5.18
N LEU A 93 4.35 -2.83 5.03
CA LEU A 93 4.07 -4.27 5.07
C LEU A 93 4.76 -5.00 3.90
N LEU A 94 4.72 -4.42 2.70
CA LEU A 94 5.31 -5.01 1.50
C LEU A 94 6.85 -5.01 1.56
N LYS A 95 7.47 -4.01 2.17
CA LYS A 95 8.92 -4.01 2.46
C LYS A 95 9.31 -5.17 3.37
N ILE A 96 8.48 -5.52 4.36
CA ILE A 96 8.72 -6.68 5.22
C ILE A 96 8.61 -7.98 4.40
N LEU A 97 7.60 -8.10 3.54
CA LEU A 97 7.44 -9.26 2.66
C LEU A 97 8.61 -9.37 1.66
N GLU A 98 9.01 -8.29 1.03
CA GLU A 98 10.18 -8.24 0.16
C GLU A 98 11.44 -8.70 0.90
N TRP A 99 11.68 -8.19 2.10
CA TRP A 99 12.80 -8.62 2.94
C TRP A 99 12.75 -10.11 3.26
N LEU A 100 11.58 -10.66 3.59
CA LEU A 100 11.41 -12.09 3.85
C LEU A 100 11.69 -12.93 2.60
N ILE A 101 11.20 -12.51 1.44
CA ILE A 101 11.41 -13.22 0.17
C ILE A 101 12.91 -13.19 -0.21
N LYS A 102 13.57 -12.05 -0.04
CA LYS A 102 15.02 -11.92 -0.29
C LYS A 102 15.84 -12.81 0.63
N THR A 103 15.53 -12.83 1.92
CA THR A 103 16.35 -13.51 2.93
C THR A 103 16.04 -15.00 3.07
N SER A 104 14.78 -15.39 3.00
CA SER A 104 14.34 -16.77 3.22
C SER A 104 13.92 -17.48 1.94
N GLY A 105 13.46 -16.73 0.94
CA GLY A 105 13.03 -17.27 -0.36
C GLY A 105 14.16 -17.46 -1.36
N GLY A 106 15.35 -16.90 -1.11
CA GLY A 106 16.49 -17.00 -2.01
C GLY A 106 16.31 -16.24 -3.32
N MET A 107 15.43 -15.24 -3.36
CA MET A 107 15.17 -14.37 -4.52
C MET A 107 15.69 -12.96 -4.22
N PRO A 108 16.98 -12.65 -4.47
CA PRO A 108 17.55 -11.35 -4.14
C PRO A 108 17.02 -10.22 -5.04
N ASP A 109 16.62 -10.54 -6.27
CA ASP A 109 16.23 -9.59 -7.30
C ASP A 109 14.70 -9.48 -7.38
N ILE A 110 14.09 -9.00 -6.29
CA ILE A 110 12.66 -8.73 -6.21
C ILE A 110 12.43 -7.24 -5.97
N LEU A 111 11.44 -6.70 -6.63
CA LEU A 111 10.93 -5.33 -6.44
C LEU A 111 9.46 -5.41 -6.08
N HIS A 112 8.94 -4.38 -5.40
CA HIS A 112 7.50 -4.23 -5.24
C HIS A 112 7.04 -2.82 -5.63
N HIS A 113 5.81 -2.74 -6.12
CA HIS A 113 5.14 -1.49 -6.45
C HIS A 113 3.68 -1.57 -6.00
N ILE A 114 3.36 -0.91 -4.88
CA ILE A 114 2.06 -1.00 -4.20
C ILE A 114 1.76 -2.48 -3.86
N ASP A 115 0.85 -3.16 -4.54
CA ASP A 115 0.42 -4.54 -4.31
C ASP A 115 1.03 -5.58 -5.29
N ASP A 116 1.85 -5.12 -6.24
CA ASP A 116 2.59 -5.95 -7.20
C ASP A 116 4.02 -6.25 -6.75
N PHE A 117 4.49 -7.50 -6.96
CA PHE A 117 5.87 -7.96 -6.79
C PHE A 117 6.47 -8.47 -8.09
#